data_b68aedf24dd68a353e45b7ecebd95080
#
_entry.id   b68aedf24dd68a353e45b7ecebd95080
#
_cell.length_a   1.000
_cell.length_b   1.000
_cell.length_c   1.000
_cell.angle_alpha   90.00
_cell.angle_beta   90.00
_cell.angle_gamma   90.00
#
_symmetry.space_group_name_H-M   'P 1'
#
loop_
_entity.id
_entity.type
_entity.pdbx_description
1 polymer ?
#
loop_
_entity_poly.entity_id
_entity_poly.type
_entity_poly.pdbx_seq_one_letter_code
_entity_poly.pdbx_strand_id
1 'polypeptide(L)'
;MAKLKKTPLDSNRDKSEMRTPEIELDFTNNALASVLYRQGNTVVLACATKASSLPRWFPRDATRGWVNAEYSLMPGSTDSRFRRERQGAKGRTMEIERLIARSLRGVVNLDELGPLSLTVDCDILNADGGTRCASITAASIALRLAIRRLIRSGDCLPLELRLNSENDDITLTEDEMIEHEKAVMPNDVAAISVGLIGDDVYLDLDYILDSNADVDMNVIMTSNGEFVENPSIIGIS
;
A
#
# COMPACT_ATOMS: atom_id res chain seq x y z
N MET A 1 11.83 8.59 -30.94
CA MET A 1 11.87 7.17 -31.31
C MET A 1 10.69 6.48 -30.66
N ALA A 2 9.75 5.96 -31.45
CA ALA A 2 8.66 5.18 -30.90
C ALA A 2 9.26 3.88 -30.31
N LYS A 3 9.10 3.66 -29.00
CA LYS A 3 9.44 2.35 -28.41
C LYS A 3 8.55 1.31 -29.08
N LEU A 4 9.15 0.32 -29.71
CA LEU A 4 8.45 -0.84 -30.23
C LEU A 4 7.63 -1.44 -29.08
N LYS A 5 6.31 -1.55 -29.27
CA LYS A 5 5.44 -2.30 -28.35
C LYS A 5 5.95 -3.75 -28.34
N LYS A 6 6.46 -4.20 -27.21
CA LYS A 6 6.76 -5.63 -27.03
C LYS A 6 5.46 -6.41 -27.13
N THR A 7 5.49 -7.54 -27.79
CA THR A 7 4.35 -8.45 -27.82
C THR A 7 4.31 -9.29 -26.53
N PRO A 8 3.15 -9.75 -26.07
CA PRO A 8 3.04 -10.61 -24.88
C PRO A 8 3.92 -11.86 -24.91
N LEU A 9 4.32 -12.30 -26.10
CA LEU A 9 5.20 -13.47 -26.33
C LEU A 9 6.68 -13.20 -26.08
N ASP A 10 7.09 -11.96 -25.79
CA ASP A 10 8.50 -11.60 -25.54
C ASP A 10 8.93 -11.76 -24.08
N SER A 11 8.01 -12.07 -23.16
CA SER A 11 8.37 -12.45 -21.79
C SER A 11 8.62 -13.95 -21.70
N ASN A 12 9.87 -14.37 -21.49
CA ASN A 12 10.23 -15.76 -21.18
C ASN A 12 9.68 -16.25 -19.82
N ARG A 13 8.79 -15.47 -19.19
CA ARG A 13 8.21 -15.75 -17.88
C ARG A 13 7.01 -16.68 -18.04
N ASP A 14 6.96 -17.73 -17.22
CA ASP A 14 5.78 -18.59 -17.14
C ASP A 14 4.54 -17.78 -16.70
N LYS A 15 3.37 -18.12 -17.24
CA LYS A 15 2.12 -17.42 -16.93
C LYS A 15 1.73 -17.49 -15.45
N SER A 16 2.22 -18.49 -14.72
CA SER A 16 2.02 -18.68 -13.28
C SER A 16 3.11 -18.04 -12.42
N GLU A 17 4.13 -17.42 -13.03
CA GLU A 17 5.25 -16.81 -12.34
C GLU A 17 5.08 -15.30 -12.22
N MET A 18 5.39 -14.75 -11.03
CA MET A 18 5.41 -13.30 -10.82
C MET A 18 6.80 -12.72 -11.04
N ARG A 19 6.86 -11.43 -11.42
CA ARG A 19 8.13 -10.67 -11.45
C ARG A 19 8.68 -10.57 -10.03
N THR A 20 9.97 -10.88 -9.85
CA THR A 20 10.62 -10.83 -8.54
C THR A 20 10.57 -9.41 -7.97
N PRO A 21 10.02 -9.19 -6.77
CA PRO A 21 10.02 -7.88 -6.13
C PRO A 21 11.40 -7.54 -5.57
N GLU A 22 11.79 -6.27 -5.69
CA GLU A 22 12.96 -5.69 -5.03
C GLU A 22 12.48 -4.60 -4.07
N ILE A 23 13.01 -4.58 -2.86
CA ILE A 23 12.55 -3.69 -1.79
C ILE A 23 13.76 -2.98 -1.19
N GLU A 24 13.74 -1.64 -1.23
CA GLU A 24 14.71 -0.79 -0.56
C GLU A 24 13.98 -0.01 0.55
N LEU A 25 14.39 -0.24 1.80
CA LEU A 25 13.83 0.42 2.98
C LEU A 25 14.54 1.75 3.20
N ASP A 26 13.79 2.72 3.75
CA ASP A 26 14.32 4.04 4.13
C ASP A 26 14.94 4.83 2.96
N PHE A 27 14.31 4.74 1.81
CA PHE A 27 14.75 5.45 0.61
C PHE A 27 14.76 6.99 0.80
N THR A 28 13.86 7.52 1.63
CA THR A 28 13.83 8.94 2.00
C THR A 28 14.01 9.12 3.50
N ASN A 29 14.62 10.26 3.92
CA ASN A 29 14.95 10.50 5.32
C ASN A 29 13.89 11.31 6.10
N ASN A 30 12.92 11.93 5.41
CA ASN A 30 11.96 12.85 6.06
C ASN A 30 10.64 12.17 6.44
N ALA A 31 10.27 11.10 5.74
CA ALA A 31 9.10 10.31 6.10
C ALA A 31 9.36 9.51 7.38
N LEU A 32 8.30 9.19 8.11
CA LEU A 32 8.39 8.31 9.28
C LEU A 32 8.92 6.92 8.88
N ALA A 33 8.55 6.45 7.69
CA ALA A 33 9.13 5.29 7.00
C ALA A 33 8.95 5.47 5.49
N SER A 34 9.86 4.93 4.69
CA SER A 34 9.73 4.92 3.23
C SER A 34 10.22 3.61 2.64
N VAL A 35 9.62 3.22 1.52
CA VAL A 35 9.93 1.99 0.79
C VAL A 35 9.95 2.29 -0.70
N LEU A 36 11.07 2.02 -1.34
CA LEU A 36 11.11 1.94 -2.79
C LEU A 36 10.89 0.47 -3.19
N TYR A 37 9.76 0.21 -3.82
CA TYR A 37 9.33 -1.10 -4.27
C TYR A 37 9.42 -1.19 -5.78
N ARG A 38 10.06 -2.25 -6.27
CA ARG A 38 10.17 -2.56 -7.71
C ARG A 38 9.60 -3.94 -7.97
N GLN A 39 8.81 -4.07 -9.02
CA GLN A 39 8.34 -5.35 -9.53
C GLN A 39 8.42 -5.31 -11.07
N GLY A 40 9.47 -5.91 -11.60
CA GLY A 40 9.86 -5.68 -12.99
C GLY A 40 10.15 -4.19 -13.24
N ASN A 41 9.47 -3.59 -14.22
CA ASN A 41 9.61 -2.17 -14.50
C ASN A 41 8.62 -1.29 -13.70
N THR A 42 7.68 -1.86 -12.96
CA THR A 42 6.82 -1.06 -12.08
C THR A 42 7.60 -0.63 -10.85
N VAL A 43 7.65 0.68 -10.59
CA VAL A 43 8.40 1.27 -9.47
C VAL A 43 7.49 2.19 -8.68
N VAL A 44 7.39 1.93 -7.38
CA VAL A 44 6.56 2.69 -6.44
C VAL A 44 7.44 3.19 -5.29
N LEU A 45 7.34 4.46 -4.96
CA LEU A 45 7.82 5.01 -3.71
C LEU A 45 6.64 5.15 -2.75
N ALA A 46 6.65 4.41 -1.64
CA ALA A 46 5.66 4.51 -0.58
C ALA A 46 6.27 5.21 0.64
N CYS A 47 5.65 6.29 1.10
CA CYS A 47 6.10 7.09 2.26
C CYS A 47 4.99 7.13 3.31
N ALA A 48 5.26 6.60 4.50
CA ALA A 48 4.34 6.68 5.63
C ALA A 48 4.66 7.92 6.50
N THR A 49 3.64 8.72 6.78
CA THR A 49 3.74 9.95 7.56
C THR A 49 2.68 9.99 8.67
N LYS A 50 3.01 10.64 9.80
CA LYS A 50 2.08 10.91 10.89
C LYS A 50 1.48 12.31 10.68
N ALA A 51 0.17 12.40 10.55
CA ALA A 51 -0.53 13.69 10.51
C ALA A 51 -0.52 14.36 11.89
N SER A 52 -0.62 15.68 11.91
CA SER A 52 -0.65 16.48 13.15
C SER A 52 -1.90 16.26 14.00
N SER A 53 -2.97 15.72 13.41
CA SER A 53 -4.26 15.48 14.07
C SER A 53 -5.07 14.43 13.33
N LEU A 54 -6.03 13.84 14.03
CA LEU A 54 -7.06 13.00 13.41
C LEU A 54 -7.89 13.81 12.37
N PRO A 55 -8.51 13.15 11.39
CA PRO A 55 -9.37 13.80 10.41
C PRO A 55 -10.48 14.61 11.09
N ARG A 56 -10.88 15.74 10.50
CA ARG A 56 -11.87 16.69 11.08
C ARG A 56 -13.24 16.08 11.38
N TRP A 57 -13.59 14.99 10.73
CA TRP A 57 -14.85 14.26 10.92
C TRP A 57 -14.78 13.25 12.08
N PHE A 58 -13.58 13.00 12.66
CA PHE A 58 -13.43 12.20 13.87
C PHE A 58 -13.96 12.96 15.09
N PRO A 59 -14.56 12.27 16.08
CA PRO A 59 -14.84 12.87 17.39
C PRO A 59 -13.57 13.44 18.02
N ARG A 60 -13.70 14.54 18.77
CA ARG A 60 -12.54 15.18 19.41
C ARG A 60 -11.90 14.32 20.52
N ASP A 61 -12.67 13.45 21.09
CA ASP A 61 -12.33 12.49 22.14
C ASP A 61 -12.09 11.08 21.62
N ALA A 62 -11.85 10.94 20.30
CA ALA A 62 -11.59 9.65 19.71
C ALA A 62 -10.34 9.01 20.28
N THR A 63 -10.45 7.78 20.72
CA THR A 63 -9.35 6.96 21.27
C THR A 63 -8.71 6.06 20.23
N ARG A 64 -9.36 5.89 19.06
CA ARG A 64 -8.90 5.06 17.93
C ARG A 64 -8.22 5.89 16.85
N GLY A 65 -7.32 5.25 16.12
CA GLY A 65 -6.58 5.88 15.04
C GLY A 65 -7.26 5.81 13.67
N TRP A 66 -6.55 6.32 12.70
CA TRP A 66 -6.95 6.27 11.29
C TRP A 66 -5.77 6.04 10.38
N VAL A 67 -5.99 5.28 9.31
CA VAL A 67 -5.02 5.07 8.23
C VAL A 67 -5.65 5.52 6.92
N ASN A 68 -4.94 6.38 6.21
CA ASN A 68 -5.30 6.87 4.88
C ASN A 68 -4.19 6.54 3.87
N ALA A 69 -4.49 6.67 2.59
CA ALA A 69 -3.52 6.56 1.52
C ALA A 69 -3.79 7.59 0.44
N GLU A 70 -2.73 8.07 -0.19
CA GLU A 70 -2.75 8.87 -1.41
C GLU A 70 -2.03 8.11 -2.53
N TYR A 71 -2.41 8.39 -3.78
CA TYR A 71 -1.83 7.74 -4.94
C TYR A 71 -1.58 8.75 -6.04
N SER A 72 -0.40 8.74 -6.63
CA SER A 72 -0.05 9.66 -7.70
C SER A 72 0.82 9.02 -8.77
N LEU A 73 0.52 9.32 -10.02
CA LEU A 73 1.40 8.99 -11.16
C LEU A 73 2.35 10.15 -11.42
N MET A 74 3.67 9.88 -11.40
CA MET A 74 4.65 10.86 -11.86
C MET A 74 4.44 11.15 -13.36
N PRO A 75 4.55 12.40 -13.84
CA PRO A 75 4.28 12.73 -15.23
C PRO A 75 5.05 11.92 -16.27
N GLY A 76 6.22 11.43 -15.94
CA GLY A 76 7.07 10.60 -16.81
C GLY A 76 6.96 9.10 -16.55
N SER A 77 6.03 8.65 -15.68
CA SER A 77 5.89 7.25 -15.32
C SER A 77 5.27 6.37 -16.40
N THR A 78 4.61 6.96 -17.38
CA THR A 78 3.91 6.29 -18.49
C THR A 78 4.53 6.67 -19.83
N ASP A 79 4.29 5.89 -20.88
CA ASP A 79 4.81 6.15 -22.26
C ASP A 79 4.38 7.51 -22.80
N SER A 80 3.14 7.91 -22.55
CA SER A 80 2.65 9.26 -22.80
C SER A 80 2.68 10.05 -21.48
N ARG A 81 3.13 11.33 -21.55
CA ARG A 81 3.21 12.15 -20.34
C ARG A 81 1.88 12.26 -19.62
N PHE A 82 1.79 11.76 -18.38
CA PHE A 82 0.63 11.94 -17.51
C PHE A 82 0.55 13.40 -17.01
N ARG A 83 -0.63 14.00 -17.05
CA ARG A 83 -0.83 15.36 -16.56
C ARG A 83 -1.09 15.34 -15.06
N ARG A 84 -0.30 16.08 -14.27
CA ARG A 84 -0.53 16.22 -12.82
C ARG A 84 -1.94 16.71 -12.51
N GLU A 85 -2.57 16.10 -11.53
CA GLU A 85 -3.88 16.45 -11.02
C GLU A 85 -3.74 17.59 -9.99
N ARG A 86 -3.78 18.85 -10.46
CA ARG A 86 -3.55 20.03 -9.62
C ARG A 86 -4.79 20.52 -8.87
N GLN A 87 -5.97 20.05 -9.23
CA GLN A 87 -7.27 20.48 -8.67
C GLN A 87 -7.90 19.38 -7.81
N GLY A 88 -7.10 18.49 -7.24
CA GLY A 88 -7.54 17.31 -6.51
C GLY A 88 -7.54 16.05 -7.35
N ALA A 89 -7.58 14.91 -6.68
CA ALA A 89 -7.60 13.59 -7.29
C ALA A 89 -8.88 13.37 -8.12
N LYS A 90 -8.73 12.77 -9.29
CA LYS A 90 -9.86 12.40 -10.16
C LYS A 90 -10.43 11.03 -9.78
N GLY A 91 -11.56 10.67 -10.38
CA GLY A 91 -12.31 9.47 -10.03
C GLY A 91 -11.46 8.19 -9.95
N ARG A 92 -10.59 7.94 -10.96
CA ARG A 92 -9.68 6.79 -10.96
C ARG A 92 -8.65 6.87 -9.80
N THR A 93 -8.04 8.02 -9.61
CA THR A 93 -7.06 8.23 -8.53
C THR A 93 -7.72 8.04 -7.18
N MET A 94 -8.89 8.65 -6.96
CA MET A 94 -9.68 8.49 -5.72
C MET A 94 -10.11 7.04 -5.48
N GLU A 95 -10.46 6.30 -6.54
CA GLU A 95 -10.79 4.87 -6.44
C GLU A 95 -9.58 4.07 -5.93
N ILE A 96 -8.39 4.32 -6.50
CA ILE A 96 -7.15 3.63 -6.11
C ILE A 96 -6.74 4.00 -4.68
N GLU A 97 -6.79 5.27 -4.31
CA GLU A 97 -6.53 5.73 -2.93
C GLU A 97 -7.42 5.03 -1.92
N ARG A 98 -8.71 4.92 -2.22
CA ARG A 98 -9.68 4.23 -1.37
C ARG A 98 -9.40 2.74 -1.27
N LEU A 99 -9.00 2.10 -2.37
CA LEU A 99 -8.62 0.69 -2.41
C LEU A 99 -7.40 0.43 -1.51
N ILE A 100 -6.32 1.21 -1.67
CA ILE A 100 -5.11 1.10 -0.84
C ILE A 100 -5.46 1.34 0.63
N ALA A 101 -6.14 2.44 0.94
CA ALA A 101 -6.50 2.78 2.32
C ALA A 101 -7.38 1.73 3.00
N ARG A 102 -8.34 1.12 2.28
CA ARG A 102 -9.17 0.03 2.81
C ARG A 102 -8.35 -1.23 3.06
N SER A 103 -7.46 -1.58 2.15
CA SER A 103 -6.57 -2.73 2.29
C SER A 103 -5.69 -2.60 3.53
N LEU A 104 -5.10 -1.43 3.75
CA LEU A 104 -4.29 -1.15 4.94
C LEU A 104 -5.12 -1.21 6.24
N ARG A 105 -6.31 -0.61 6.25
CA ARG A 105 -7.20 -0.66 7.43
C ARG A 105 -7.70 -2.06 7.73
N GLY A 106 -7.78 -2.94 6.74
CA GLY A 106 -8.16 -4.34 6.93
C GLY A 106 -7.18 -5.16 7.77
N VAL A 107 -5.93 -4.68 7.90
CA VAL A 107 -4.86 -5.36 8.65
C VAL A 107 -4.37 -4.57 9.86
N VAL A 108 -4.97 -3.42 10.17
CA VAL A 108 -4.61 -2.57 11.31
C VAL A 108 -5.74 -2.56 12.34
N ASN A 109 -5.42 -2.90 13.57
CA ASN A 109 -6.29 -2.65 14.72
C ASN A 109 -6.19 -1.16 15.09
N LEU A 110 -7.20 -0.39 14.67
CA LEU A 110 -7.21 1.06 14.85
C LEU A 110 -7.37 1.48 16.32
N ASP A 111 -7.91 0.62 17.18
CA ASP A 111 -8.03 0.90 18.60
C ASP A 111 -6.66 0.75 19.30
N GLU A 112 -5.88 -0.28 18.93
CA GLU A 112 -4.50 -0.45 19.39
C GLU A 112 -3.55 0.62 18.81
N LEU A 113 -3.76 1.07 17.57
CA LEU A 113 -3.00 2.17 16.99
C LEU A 113 -3.13 3.47 17.83
N GLY A 114 -4.26 3.65 18.51
CA GLY A 114 -4.51 4.84 19.31
C GLY A 114 -4.86 6.06 18.47
N PRO A 115 -4.98 7.25 19.06
CA PRO A 115 -5.48 8.46 18.39
C PRO A 115 -4.46 9.04 17.40
N LEU A 116 -3.84 8.18 16.60
CA LEU A 116 -2.87 8.55 15.58
C LEU A 116 -3.53 8.54 14.19
N SER A 117 -3.14 9.46 13.35
CA SER A 117 -3.52 9.48 11.94
C SER A 117 -2.28 9.26 11.09
N LEU A 118 -2.26 8.17 10.34
CA LEU A 118 -1.18 7.83 9.42
C LEU A 118 -1.68 7.94 7.98
N THR A 119 -0.87 8.55 7.13
CA THR A 119 -1.10 8.58 5.67
C THR A 119 0.08 7.92 4.98
N VAL A 120 -0.20 7.06 4.01
CA VAL A 120 0.82 6.47 3.15
C VAL A 120 0.65 7.02 1.74
N ASP A 121 1.64 7.80 1.31
CA ASP A 121 1.72 8.36 -0.04
C ASP A 121 2.38 7.35 -0.97
N CYS A 122 1.71 6.99 -2.07
CA CYS A 122 2.19 6.04 -3.06
C CYS A 122 2.46 6.77 -4.39
N ASP A 123 3.70 7.15 -4.64
CA ASP A 123 4.13 7.78 -5.88
C ASP A 123 4.64 6.75 -6.88
N ILE A 124 3.98 6.65 -8.03
CA ILE A 124 4.39 5.76 -9.12
C ILE A 124 5.48 6.45 -9.94
N LEU A 125 6.71 5.96 -9.82
CA LEU A 125 7.87 6.48 -10.54
C LEU A 125 7.97 5.91 -11.96
N ASN A 126 7.57 4.65 -12.14
CA ASN A 126 7.41 4.00 -13.44
C ASN A 126 6.24 3.02 -13.41
N ALA A 127 5.38 3.08 -14.42
CA ALA A 127 4.17 2.26 -14.52
C ALA A 127 4.32 1.24 -15.64
N ASP A 128 4.33 -0.05 -15.28
CA ASP A 128 4.41 -1.18 -16.20
C ASP A 128 3.47 -2.32 -15.73
N GLY A 129 2.18 -2.00 -15.61
CA GLY A 129 1.15 -2.91 -15.08
C GLY A 129 1.22 -3.10 -13.56
N GLY A 130 0.12 -3.50 -12.94
CA GLY A 130 0.03 -3.85 -11.52
C GLY A 130 0.31 -2.71 -10.53
N THR A 131 0.20 -1.43 -10.92
CA THR A 131 0.55 -0.29 -10.05
C THR A 131 -0.28 -0.22 -8.78
N ARG A 132 -1.57 -0.62 -8.81
CA ARG A 132 -2.44 -0.74 -7.62
C ARG A 132 -1.88 -1.76 -6.64
N CYS A 133 -1.55 -2.95 -7.14
CA CYS A 133 -1.03 -4.07 -6.36
C CYS A 133 0.33 -3.74 -5.74
N ALA A 134 1.24 -3.19 -6.54
CA ALA A 134 2.56 -2.74 -6.08
C ALA A 134 2.43 -1.66 -4.99
N SER A 135 1.48 -0.72 -5.13
CA SER A 135 1.21 0.32 -4.12
C SER A 135 0.70 -0.28 -2.81
N ILE A 136 -0.24 -1.23 -2.85
CA ILE A 136 -0.76 -1.89 -1.64
C ILE A 136 0.37 -2.61 -0.89
N THR A 137 1.18 -3.37 -1.61
CA THR A 137 2.29 -4.12 -1.01
C THR A 137 3.35 -3.19 -0.43
N ALA A 138 3.79 -2.19 -1.19
CA ALA A 138 4.75 -1.19 -0.72
C ALA A 138 4.23 -0.40 0.50
N ALA A 139 2.96 0.01 0.45
CA ALA A 139 2.31 0.75 1.53
C ALA A 139 2.18 -0.08 2.81
N SER A 140 1.89 -1.38 2.70
CA SER A 140 1.85 -2.30 3.85
C SER A 140 3.19 -2.36 4.57
N ILE A 141 4.29 -2.48 3.81
CA ILE A 141 5.64 -2.52 4.36
C ILE A 141 6.01 -1.18 5.02
N ALA A 142 5.75 -0.05 4.34
CA ALA A 142 6.02 1.29 4.87
C ALA A 142 5.20 1.56 6.15
N LEU A 143 3.93 1.17 6.18
CA LEU A 143 3.05 1.33 7.34
C LEU A 143 3.54 0.53 8.54
N ARG A 144 3.93 -0.73 8.36
CA ARG A 144 4.48 -1.57 9.44
C ARG A 144 5.76 -0.96 10.03
N LEU A 145 6.68 -0.49 9.18
CA LEU A 145 7.89 0.19 9.64
C LEU A 145 7.57 1.47 10.42
N ALA A 146 6.59 2.24 9.96
CA ALA A 146 6.13 3.45 10.65
C ALA A 146 5.54 3.14 12.03
N ILE A 147 4.66 2.14 12.12
CA ILE A 147 4.07 1.67 13.39
C ILE A 147 5.18 1.23 14.36
N ARG A 148 6.13 0.42 13.92
CA ARG A 148 7.27 -0.01 14.73
C ARG A 148 8.05 1.17 15.31
N ARG A 149 8.26 2.22 14.52
CA ARG A 149 8.98 3.43 14.96
C ARG A 149 8.18 4.25 15.95
N LEU A 150 6.86 4.35 15.76
CA LEU A 150 5.97 5.02 16.70
C LEU A 150 5.89 4.30 18.04
N ILE A 151 5.92 2.98 18.05
CA ILE A 151 6.00 2.18 19.27
C ILE A 151 7.33 2.45 20.00
N ARG A 152 8.45 2.40 19.26
CA ARG A 152 9.79 2.67 19.83
C ARG A 152 9.99 4.08 20.36
N SER A 153 9.32 5.06 19.76
CA SER A 153 9.35 6.46 20.25
C SER A 153 8.39 6.73 21.40
N GLY A 154 7.53 5.77 21.77
CA GLY A 154 6.48 5.96 22.79
C GLY A 154 5.24 6.70 22.29
N ASP A 155 5.16 7.01 20.99
CA ASP A 155 3.99 7.67 20.39
C ASP A 155 2.79 6.74 20.22
N CYS A 156 3.03 5.43 20.12
CA CYS A 156 2.01 4.39 19.98
C CYS A 156 2.15 3.38 21.13
N LEU A 157 1.34 3.53 22.16
CA LEU A 157 1.33 2.68 23.34
C LEU A 157 0.11 1.75 23.34
N PRO A 158 0.19 0.58 24.01
CA PRO A 158 -0.96 -0.30 24.23
C PRO A 158 -2.17 0.43 24.80
N LEU A 159 -3.36 0.03 24.36
CA LEU A 159 -4.63 0.65 24.79
C LEU A 159 -4.77 0.69 26.31
N GLU A 160 -4.42 -0.40 27.00
CA GLU A 160 -4.48 -0.50 28.46
C GLU A 160 -3.60 0.53 29.17
N LEU A 161 -2.38 0.74 28.67
CA LEU A 161 -1.45 1.73 29.24
C LEU A 161 -1.94 3.14 28.98
N ARG A 162 -2.49 3.44 27.81
CA ARG A 162 -3.05 4.76 27.48
C ARG A 162 -4.24 5.14 28.36
N LEU A 163 -5.06 4.15 28.76
CA LEU A 163 -6.23 4.39 29.59
C LEU A 163 -5.90 4.50 31.10
N ASN A 164 -4.84 3.86 31.55
CA ASN A 164 -4.49 3.72 32.95
C ASN A 164 -3.33 4.61 33.40
N SER A 165 -2.67 5.36 32.49
CA SER A 165 -1.49 6.14 32.84
C SER A 165 -1.85 7.49 33.41
N GLU A 166 -1.53 7.69 34.69
CA GLU A 166 -1.37 9.01 35.31
C GLU A 166 0.07 9.57 35.18
N ASN A 167 0.99 8.86 34.46
CA ASN A 167 2.42 9.18 34.41
C ASN A 167 2.95 9.24 32.98
N ASP A 168 3.74 10.26 32.71
CA ASP A 168 4.26 10.64 31.38
C ASP A 168 5.45 9.83 30.83
N ASP A 169 6.04 8.89 31.60
CA ASP A 169 7.25 8.16 31.18
C ASP A 169 7.06 6.63 31.11
N ILE A 170 6.20 6.17 30.21
CA ILE A 170 6.04 4.75 29.95
C ILE A 170 7.06 4.31 28.90
N THR A 171 7.97 3.42 29.29
CA THR A 171 8.93 2.78 28.37
C THR A 171 8.61 1.28 28.28
N LEU A 172 8.32 0.80 27.06
CA LEU A 172 8.10 -0.61 26.79
C LEU A 172 9.45 -1.34 26.67
N THR A 173 9.49 -2.59 27.13
CA THR A 173 10.58 -3.52 26.81
C THR A 173 10.53 -3.94 25.34
N GLU A 174 11.61 -4.50 24.79
CA GLU A 174 11.63 -5.00 23.41
C GLU A 174 10.56 -6.07 23.16
N ASP A 175 10.30 -6.97 24.11
CA ASP A 175 9.26 -8.00 23.97
C ASP A 175 7.86 -7.39 23.95
N GLU A 176 7.58 -6.42 24.82
CA GLU A 176 6.31 -5.68 24.81
C GLU A 176 6.12 -4.85 23.52
N MET A 177 7.19 -4.26 22.98
CA MET A 177 7.13 -3.55 21.69
C MET A 177 6.77 -4.50 20.54
N ILE A 178 7.35 -5.70 20.50
CA ILE A 178 7.07 -6.73 19.50
C ILE A 178 5.62 -7.24 19.64
N GLU A 179 5.18 -7.46 20.86
CA GLU A 179 3.80 -7.90 21.13
C GLU A 179 2.79 -6.83 20.72
N HIS A 180 3.07 -5.57 21.08
CA HIS A 180 2.20 -4.44 20.70
C HIS A 180 2.19 -4.20 19.18
N GLU A 181 3.33 -4.33 18.48
CA GLU A 181 3.35 -4.27 17.01
C GLU A 181 2.41 -5.31 16.39
N LYS A 182 2.40 -6.54 16.91
CA LYS A 182 1.48 -7.60 16.49
C LYS A 182 0.02 -7.29 16.85
N ALA A 183 -0.22 -6.62 17.96
CA ALA A 183 -1.57 -6.18 18.35
C ALA A 183 -2.10 -5.07 17.43
N VAL A 184 -1.25 -4.10 17.05
CA VAL A 184 -1.59 -3.01 16.13
C VAL A 184 -1.75 -3.50 14.69
N MET A 185 -0.84 -4.36 14.23
CA MET A 185 -0.87 -4.87 12.84
C MET A 185 -0.65 -6.40 12.84
N PRO A 186 -1.72 -7.18 13.14
CA PRO A 186 -1.62 -8.63 13.28
C PRO A 186 -1.24 -9.36 12.01
N ASN A 187 -1.56 -8.79 10.85
CA ASN A 187 -1.27 -9.35 9.54
C ASN A 187 -0.61 -8.31 8.65
N ASP A 188 0.13 -8.78 7.65
CA ASP A 188 0.52 -7.98 6.48
C ASP A 188 -0.52 -8.14 5.38
N VAL A 189 -0.55 -7.19 4.44
CA VAL A 189 -1.34 -7.30 3.22
C VAL A 189 -0.44 -7.16 2.01
N ALA A 190 -0.67 -8.01 1.02
CA ALA A 190 -0.02 -7.93 -0.28
C ALA A 190 -1.06 -8.08 -1.39
N ALA A 191 -0.74 -7.59 -2.58
CA ALA A 191 -1.63 -7.65 -3.71
C ALA A 191 -0.88 -8.05 -4.99
N ILE A 192 -1.60 -8.73 -5.89
CA ILE A 192 -1.09 -9.10 -7.20
C ILE A 192 -2.21 -8.97 -8.24
N SER A 193 -1.84 -8.58 -9.47
CA SER A 193 -2.78 -8.58 -10.60
C SER A 193 -2.86 -9.96 -11.24
N VAL A 194 -4.06 -10.34 -11.66
CA VAL A 194 -4.34 -11.58 -12.39
C VAL A 194 -5.22 -11.25 -13.58
N GLY A 195 -4.94 -11.81 -14.73
CA GLY A 195 -5.75 -11.60 -15.93
C GLY A 195 -6.02 -12.85 -16.72
N LEU A 196 -7.10 -12.81 -17.50
CA LEU A 196 -7.46 -13.81 -18.48
C LEU A 196 -7.17 -13.26 -19.88
N ILE A 197 -6.41 -14.01 -20.68
CA ILE A 197 -6.13 -13.68 -22.09
C ILE A 197 -6.44 -14.92 -22.91
N GLY A 198 -7.54 -14.90 -23.65
CA GLY A 198 -8.10 -16.10 -24.28
C GLY A 198 -8.50 -17.12 -23.20
N ASP A 199 -7.95 -18.33 -23.27
CA ASP A 199 -8.22 -19.40 -22.29
C ASP A 199 -7.15 -19.49 -21.18
N ASP A 200 -6.16 -18.60 -21.18
CA ASP A 200 -5.02 -18.65 -20.29
C ASP A 200 -5.09 -17.61 -19.18
N VAL A 201 -4.81 -18.05 -17.93
CA VAL A 201 -4.69 -17.17 -16.76
C VAL A 201 -3.24 -16.77 -16.57
N TYR A 202 -3.00 -15.46 -16.43
CA TYR A 202 -1.68 -14.85 -16.20
C TYR A 202 -1.61 -14.20 -14.83
N LEU A 203 -0.53 -14.48 -14.12
CA LEU A 203 -0.20 -13.87 -12.84
C LEU A 203 0.72 -12.66 -13.07
N ASP A 204 0.51 -11.59 -12.30
CA ASP A 204 1.34 -10.38 -12.32
C ASP A 204 1.45 -9.76 -13.72
N LEU A 205 0.36 -9.13 -14.13
CA LEU A 205 0.25 -8.49 -15.44
C LEU A 205 1.21 -7.30 -15.54
N ASP A 206 2.14 -7.36 -16.51
CA ASP A 206 2.83 -6.16 -17.01
C ASP A 206 1.87 -5.34 -17.89
N TYR A 207 2.31 -4.14 -18.33
CA TYR A 207 1.45 -3.26 -19.13
C TYR A 207 0.93 -3.91 -20.43
N ILE A 208 1.73 -4.79 -21.05
CA ILE A 208 1.34 -5.46 -22.30
C ILE A 208 0.27 -6.51 -22.02
N LEU A 209 0.46 -7.35 -21.01
CA LEU A 209 -0.54 -8.33 -20.59
C LEU A 209 -1.82 -7.63 -20.10
N ASP A 210 -1.71 -6.62 -19.25
CA ASP A 210 -2.83 -5.84 -18.72
C ASP A 210 -3.67 -5.21 -19.86
N SER A 211 -3.01 -4.63 -20.87
CA SER A 211 -3.67 -4.00 -22.02
C SER A 211 -4.30 -5.00 -23.03
N ASN A 212 -3.98 -6.28 -22.94
CA ASN A 212 -4.51 -7.34 -23.78
C ASN A 212 -5.41 -8.33 -23.01
N ALA A 213 -5.59 -8.13 -21.69
CA ALA A 213 -6.43 -8.98 -20.88
C ALA A 213 -7.92 -8.79 -21.26
N ASP A 214 -8.64 -9.89 -21.46
CA ASP A 214 -10.10 -9.89 -21.64
C ASP A 214 -10.79 -9.54 -20.30
N VAL A 215 -10.18 -9.97 -19.20
CA VAL A 215 -10.58 -9.66 -17.83
C VAL A 215 -9.33 -9.50 -17.00
N ASP A 216 -9.26 -8.46 -16.17
CA ASP A 216 -8.25 -8.28 -15.15
C ASP A 216 -8.87 -8.13 -13.75
N MET A 217 -8.13 -8.57 -12.74
CA MET A 217 -8.52 -8.38 -11.34
C MET A 217 -7.31 -8.17 -10.46
N ASN A 218 -7.52 -7.48 -9.34
CA ASN A 218 -6.53 -7.35 -8.27
C ASN A 218 -6.89 -8.31 -7.14
N VAL A 219 -5.98 -9.22 -6.83
CA VAL A 219 -6.10 -10.15 -5.70
C VAL A 219 -5.35 -9.56 -4.53
N ILE A 220 -6.05 -9.27 -3.44
CA ILE A 220 -5.52 -8.65 -2.23
C ILE A 220 -5.72 -9.61 -1.08
N MET A 221 -4.62 -10.08 -0.49
CA MET A 221 -4.63 -11.10 0.56
C MET A 221 -3.78 -10.68 1.75
N THR A 222 -4.18 -11.15 2.89
CA THR A 222 -3.44 -11.03 4.15
C THR A 222 -2.45 -12.19 4.31
N SER A 223 -1.48 -12.04 5.21
CA SER A 223 -0.47 -13.08 5.50
C SER A 223 -1.06 -14.37 6.08
N ASN A 224 -2.29 -14.33 6.63
CA ASN A 224 -3.02 -15.53 7.07
C ASN A 224 -3.88 -16.18 5.97
N GLY A 225 -3.79 -15.69 4.73
CA GLY A 225 -4.46 -16.29 3.57
C GLY A 225 -5.91 -15.86 3.34
N GLU A 226 -6.37 -14.80 4.00
CA GLU A 226 -7.72 -14.26 3.82
C GLU A 226 -7.73 -13.17 2.75
N PHE A 227 -8.82 -13.07 1.99
CA PHE A 227 -9.04 -11.94 1.08
C PHE A 227 -9.46 -10.70 1.86
N VAL A 228 -8.80 -9.57 1.61
CA VAL A 228 -9.17 -8.28 2.22
C VAL A 228 -10.40 -7.68 1.56
N GLU A 229 -10.55 -7.89 0.25
CA GLU A 229 -11.73 -7.50 -0.55
C GLU A 229 -12.07 -8.61 -1.52
N ASN A 230 -13.35 -8.75 -1.84
CA ASN A 230 -13.76 -9.58 -2.96
C ASN A 230 -13.10 -9.01 -4.24
N PRO A 231 -12.45 -9.84 -5.05
CA PRO A 231 -11.83 -9.39 -6.28
C PRO A 231 -12.85 -8.65 -7.13
N SER A 232 -12.63 -7.36 -7.35
CA SER A 232 -13.45 -6.59 -8.29
C SER A 232 -13.01 -7.01 -9.69
N ILE A 233 -13.86 -7.75 -10.39
CA ILE A 233 -13.66 -8.08 -11.79
C ILE A 233 -13.92 -6.82 -12.60
N ILE A 234 -12.89 -6.27 -13.23
CA ILE A 234 -13.01 -5.16 -14.17
C ILE A 234 -13.12 -5.80 -15.55
N GLY A 235 -14.35 -6.08 -15.97
CA GLY A 235 -14.60 -6.50 -17.37
C GLY A 235 -14.48 -5.28 -18.29
N ILE A 236 -13.67 -5.40 -19.33
CA ILE A 236 -13.66 -4.41 -20.42
C ILE A 236 -14.84 -4.77 -21.33
N SER A 237 -15.85 -3.89 -21.37
CA SER A 237 -16.92 -3.91 -22.38
C SER A 237 -16.51 -3.11 -23.59
#